data_4d205619d0ed71af74a1ece331d2abad
#
_entry.id   4d205619d0ed71af74a1ece331d2abad
#
_cell.length_a   1.000
_cell.length_b   1.000
_cell.length_c   1.000
_cell.angle_alpha   90.00
_cell.angle_beta   90.00
_cell.angle_gamma   90.00
#
_symmetry.space_group_name_H-M   'P 1'
#
loop_
_entity.id
_entity.type
_entity.pdbx_description
1 polymer ?
#
loop_
_entity_poly.entity_id
_entity_poly.type
_entity_poly.pdbx_seq_one_letter_code
_entity_poly.pdbx_strand_id
1 'polypeptide(L)'
;MKPLVLMTGSSGLIGSRIAKALMERYHVVGLDKNLPQKATDGSDFIEFDLTSDLSLADALRQVKEKHGHQAAGVIHLAAYYDFSGEPSDLYDKLTVEGTRRLLTHLNRHFVVEQFVFSSSLLVMKPAEPGDTIMESSPTEATWDYPESKLKAEEVLRQEHGSIPVVVLRIAGVYDEDCHSIPIAQQISRIYEKKLESYFFPGDASRGQPFVHLDDLVNCFVKTLDRRGQLGPYEVVLVAEPDIVSYGEMQDRLGELLHGSQWPTVRIPKVLAKAGAWVQDKLASEDEPTFIKPWMVDLADAHYPVQVDRARQVLGWEPHHRLRDTLDEMTRRLQRNPAQWYQTNGLTPPEKDS
;
A
#
# COMPACT_ATOMS: atom_id res chain seq x y z
N MET A 1 7.14 -11.38 -30.23
CA MET A 1 6.83 -10.15 -29.48
C MET A 1 6.64 -10.50 -28.02
N LYS A 2 7.02 -9.61 -27.08
CA LYS A 2 6.73 -9.80 -25.65
C LYS A 2 5.22 -9.69 -25.43
N PRO A 3 4.62 -10.50 -24.52
CA PRO A 3 3.19 -10.37 -24.16
C PRO A 3 2.89 -9.00 -23.58
N LEU A 4 1.72 -8.45 -23.86
CA LEU A 4 1.29 -7.13 -23.41
C LEU A 4 0.82 -7.17 -21.94
N VAL A 5 1.27 -6.21 -21.14
CA VAL A 5 0.74 -5.93 -19.79
C VAL A 5 0.32 -4.46 -19.73
N LEU A 6 -0.92 -4.22 -19.32
CA LEU A 6 -1.44 -2.89 -19.02
C LEU A 6 -1.30 -2.63 -17.54
N MET A 7 -0.86 -1.43 -17.15
CA MET A 7 -0.67 -1.09 -15.73
C MET A 7 -1.22 0.29 -15.42
N THR A 8 -2.29 0.38 -14.63
CA THR A 8 -2.76 1.66 -14.11
C THR A 8 -2.02 2.03 -12.83
N GLY A 9 -1.79 3.31 -12.58
CA GLY A 9 -0.99 3.76 -11.43
C GLY A 9 0.50 3.49 -11.62
N SER A 10 0.96 3.44 -12.87
CA SER A 10 2.32 3.03 -13.23
C SER A 10 3.41 4.02 -12.82
N SER A 11 3.06 5.31 -12.60
CA SER A 11 3.99 6.36 -12.23
C SER A 11 4.27 6.42 -10.72
N GLY A 12 3.47 5.74 -9.91
CA GLY A 12 3.64 5.65 -8.46
C GLY A 12 4.84 4.78 -8.05
N LEU A 13 5.16 4.80 -6.74
CA LEU A 13 6.27 4.03 -6.16
C LEU A 13 6.20 2.55 -6.53
N ILE A 14 5.08 1.90 -6.24
CA ILE A 14 4.89 0.47 -6.49
C ILE A 14 4.84 0.19 -8.01
N GLY A 15 4.08 1.00 -8.75
CA GLY A 15 3.90 0.80 -10.20
C GLY A 15 5.20 0.89 -10.99
N SER A 16 6.03 1.89 -10.69
CA SER A 16 7.33 2.06 -11.37
C SER A 16 8.29 0.89 -11.12
N ARG A 17 8.28 0.31 -9.90
CA ARG A 17 9.11 -0.85 -9.56
C ARG A 17 8.60 -2.12 -10.25
N ILE A 18 7.28 -2.34 -10.27
CA ILE A 18 6.68 -3.47 -10.98
C ILE A 18 6.93 -3.36 -12.50
N ALA A 19 6.72 -2.17 -13.08
CA ALA A 19 6.99 -1.94 -14.50
C ALA A 19 8.42 -2.33 -14.85
N LYS A 20 9.39 -1.85 -14.10
CA LYS A 20 10.81 -2.18 -14.28
C LYS A 20 11.07 -3.69 -14.22
N ALA A 21 10.49 -4.40 -13.26
CA ALA A 21 10.68 -5.85 -13.10
C ALA A 21 10.06 -6.67 -14.24
N LEU A 22 8.96 -6.16 -14.84
CA LEU A 22 8.25 -6.87 -15.91
C LEU A 22 8.85 -6.67 -17.29
N MET A 23 9.55 -5.56 -17.54
CA MET A 23 10.00 -5.16 -18.89
C MET A 23 10.93 -6.15 -19.58
N GLU A 24 11.66 -6.97 -18.84
CA GLU A 24 12.50 -8.01 -19.43
C GLU A 24 11.66 -9.05 -20.22
N ARG A 25 10.46 -9.37 -19.71
CA ARG A 25 9.61 -10.46 -20.19
C ARG A 25 8.33 -10.00 -20.89
N TYR A 26 7.85 -8.81 -20.55
CA TYR A 26 6.59 -8.25 -21.04
C TYR A 26 6.81 -6.91 -21.75
N HIS A 27 5.88 -6.58 -22.63
CA HIS A 27 5.72 -5.23 -23.13
C HIS A 27 4.74 -4.50 -22.19
N VAL A 28 5.25 -3.56 -21.39
CA VAL A 28 4.46 -2.85 -20.39
C VAL A 28 3.97 -1.53 -20.97
N VAL A 29 2.65 -1.30 -20.92
CA VAL A 29 2.03 -0.01 -21.22
C VAL A 29 1.52 0.57 -19.90
N GLY A 30 2.17 1.63 -19.43
CA GLY A 30 1.77 2.37 -18.26
C GLY A 30 0.61 3.31 -18.57
N LEU A 31 -0.40 3.30 -17.71
CA LEU A 31 -1.59 4.14 -17.78
C LEU A 31 -1.67 4.94 -16.47
N ASP A 32 -1.52 6.27 -16.55
CA ASP A 32 -1.52 7.12 -15.35
C ASP A 32 -1.95 8.54 -15.70
N LYS A 33 -2.42 9.28 -14.71
CA LYS A 33 -2.75 10.71 -14.85
C LYS A 33 -1.49 11.59 -14.90
N ASN A 34 -0.42 11.14 -14.26
CA ASN A 34 0.83 11.85 -14.18
C ASN A 34 1.92 11.15 -14.99
N LEU A 35 2.72 11.91 -15.73
CA LEU A 35 3.89 11.40 -16.40
C LEU A 35 4.89 10.83 -15.37
N PRO A 36 5.54 9.69 -15.67
CA PRO A 36 6.59 9.17 -14.81
C PRO A 36 7.74 10.17 -14.70
N GLN A 37 8.25 10.41 -13.50
CA GLN A 37 9.36 11.34 -13.26
C GLN A 37 10.64 10.95 -14.04
N LYS A 38 10.81 9.65 -14.28
CA LYS A 38 11.86 9.11 -15.16
C LYS A 38 11.20 8.11 -16.10
N ALA A 39 11.28 8.36 -17.39
CA ALA A 39 10.90 7.37 -18.39
C ALA A 39 11.72 6.08 -18.12
N THR A 40 11.02 4.97 -17.93
CA THR A 40 11.70 3.67 -17.85
C THR A 40 11.94 3.24 -19.30
N ASP A 41 13.20 3.15 -19.73
CA ASP A 41 13.55 2.78 -21.09
C ASP A 41 12.82 1.47 -21.50
N GLY A 42 12.02 1.57 -22.59
CA GLY A 42 11.29 0.43 -23.14
C GLY A 42 9.85 0.23 -22.64
N SER A 43 9.30 1.09 -21.76
CA SER A 43 7.87 1.15 -21.48
C SER A 43 7.19 2.22 -22.32
N ASP A 44 6.00 1.88 -22.85
CA ASP A 44 5.09 2.88 -23.39
C ASP A 44 4.28 3.50 -22.25
N PHE A 45 3.95 4.77 -22.37
CA PHE A 45 3.12 5.49 -21.40
C PHE A 45 1.98 6.20 -22.12
N ILE A 46 0.79 6.11 -21.57
CA ILE A 46 -0.40 6.83 -22.03
C ILE A 46 -1.02 7.55 -20.86
N GLU A 47 -1.10 8.88 -20.98
CA GLU A 47 -1.79 9.71 -19.99
C GLU A 47 -3.30 9.48 -20.07
N PHE A 48 -3.93 9.25 -18.91
CA PHE A 48 -5.38 9.09 -18.83
C PHE A 48 -5.92 9.45 -17.44
N ASP A 49 -7.18 9.83 -17.40
CA ASP A 49 -7.94 10.06 -16.17
C ASP A 49 -8.96 8.93 -15.97
N LEU A 50 -8.75 8.09 -14.96
CA LEU A 50 -9.63 6.96 -14.62
C LEU A 50 -11.04 7.41 -14.19
N THR A 51 -11.20 8.68 -13.78
CA THR A 51 -12.52 9.24 -13.45
C THR A 51 -13.35 9.61 -14.67
N SER A 52 -12.73 9.68 -15.87
CA SER A 52 -13.36 10.03 -17.14
C SER A 52 -13.48 8.81 -18.06
N ASP A 53 -14.72 8.46 -18.41
CA ASP A 53 -15.00 7.37 -19.37
C ASP A 53 -14.41 7.65 -20.76
N LEU A 54 -14.48 8.91 -21.22
CA LEU A 54 -13.90 9.30 -22.51
C LEU A 54 -12.37 9.19 -22.51
N SER A 55 -11.71 9.63 -21.44
CA SER A 55 -10.25 9.53 -21.32
C SER A 55 -9.80 8.08 -21.31
N LEU A 56 -10.48 7.21 -20.55
CA LEU A 56 -10.19 5.79 -20.50
C LEU A 56 -10.43 5.11 -21.85
N ALA A 57 -11.56 5.40 -22.51
CA ALA A 57 -11.87 4.83 -23.83
C ALA A 57 -10.82 5.21 -24.88
N ASP A 58 -10.36 6.47 -24.89
CA ASP A 58 -9.33 6.93 -25.80
C ASP A 58 -7.97 6.27 -25.52
N ALA A 59 -7.57 6.18 -24.25
CA ALA A 59 -6.33 5.50 -23.87
C ALA A 59 -6.32 4.03 -24.29
N LEU A 60 -7.40 3.30 -24.03
CA LEU A 60 -7.50 1.89 -24.41
C LEU A 60 -7.60 1.71 -25.95
N ARG A 61 -8.21 2.67 -26.68
CA ARG A 61 -8.18 2.68 -28.14
C ARG A 61 -6.74 2.82 -28.66
N GLN A 62 -5.95 3.76 -28.12
CA GLN A 62 -4.54 3.91 -28.47
C GLN A 62 -3.73 2.64 -28.21
N VAL A 63 -3.94 2.00 -27.04
CA VAL A 63 -3.33 0.68 -26.76
C VAL A 63 -3.67 -0.32 -27.83
N LYS A 64 -4.97 -0.46 -28.15
CA LYS A 64 -5.45 -1.44 -29.12
C LYS A 64 -4.89 -1.21 -30.53
N GLU A 65 -4.81 0.02 -30.97
CA GLU A 65 -4.27 0.39 -32.27
C GLU A 65 -2.77 0.08 -32.37
N LYS A 66 -2.02 0.30 -31.31
CA LYS A 66 -0.55 0.15 -31.29
C LYS A 66 -0.08 -1.26 -30.95
N HIS A 67 -0.78 -1.95 -30.04
CA HIS A 67 -0.33 -3.22 -29.45
C HIS A 67 -1.31 -4.38 -29.62
N GLY A 68 -2.49 -4.13 -30.20
CA GLY A 68 -3.56 -5.12 -30.33
C GLY A 68 -4.44 -5.21 -29.09
N HIS A 69 -5.29 -6.24 -29.05
CA HIS A 69 -6.33 -6.39 -28.03
C HIS A 69 -6.09 -7.57 -27.07
N GLN A 70 -4.98 -8.27 -27.19
CA GLN A 70 -4.63 -9.39 -26.31
C GLN A 70 -3.66 -8.91 -25.25
N ALA A 71 -4.06 -8.99 -23.98
CA ALA A 71 -3.25 -8.62 -22.83
C ALA A 71 -2.99 -9.86 -21.96
N ALA A 72 -1.73 -10.18 -21.73
CA ALA A 72 -1.32 -11.23 -20.78
C ALA A 72 -1.71 -10.85 -19.36
N GLY A 73 -1.77 -9.56 -19.07
CA GLY A 73 -2.25 -9.08 -17.77
C GLY A 73 -2.64 -7.63 -17.75
N VAL A 74 -3.51 -7.32 -16.79
CA VAL A 74 -3.83 -5.95 -16.36
C VAL A 74 -3.50 -5.85 -14.89
N ILE A 75 -2.60 -4.94 -14.52
CA ILE A 75 -2.28 -4.64 -13.13
C ILE A 75 -2.94 -3.31 -12.77
N HIS A 76 -3.89 -3.36 -11.84
CA HIS A 76 -4.68 -2.20 -11.45
C HIS A 76 -4.25 -1.70 -10.08
N LEU A 77 -3.38 -0.65 -10.07
CA LEU A 77 -2.87 -0.02 -8.87
C LEU A 77 -3.52 1.34 -8.60
N ALA A 78 -4.07 1.99 -9.64
CA ALA A 78 -4.66 3.31 -9.51
C ALA A 78 -5.83 3.29 -8.52
N ALA A 79 -5.72 4.13 -7.49
CA ALA A 79 -6.73 4.31 -6.45
C ALA A 79 -6.52 5.68 -5.79
N TYR A 80 -7.55 6.20 -5.16
CA TYR A 80 -7.40 7.34 -4.28
C TYR A 80 -6.93 6.89 -2.90
N TYR A 81 -5.95 7.59 -2.36
CA TYR A 81 -5.36 7.29 -1.06
C TYR A 81 -4.98 8.58 -0.35
N ASP A 82 -5.57 8.81 0.82
CA ASP A 82 -5.31 9.95 1.66
C ASP A 82 -5.40 9.55 3.14
N PHE A 83 -4.38 9.91 3.92
CA PHE A 83 -4.35 9.67 5.36
C PHE A 83 -4.98 10.78 6.20
N SER A 84 -5.45 11.87 5.59
CA SER A 84 -6.06 12.97 6.36
C SER A 84 -7.30 12.52 7.16
N GLY A 85 -8.00 11.49 6.63
CA GLY A 85 -9.30 11.06 7.14
C GLY A 85 -10.44 11.99 6.74
N GLU A 86 -10.16 12.98 5.86
CA GLU A 86 -11.18 13.85 5.32
C GLU A 86 -12.03 13.11 4.28
N PRO A 87 -13.35 13.25 4.35
CA PRO A 87 -14.23 12.65 3.35
C PRO A 87 -13.91 13.16 1.93
N SER A 88 -13.83 12.24 0.97
CA SER A 88 -13.60 12.60 -0.42
C SER A 88 -14.42 11.71 -1.35
N ASP A 89 -15.11 12.32 -2.31
CA ASP A 89 -15.84 11.61 -3.35
C ASP A 89 -14.92 10.86 -4.34
N LEU A 90 -13.61 11.14 -4.30
CA LEU A 90 -12.61 10.44 -5.10
C LEU A 90 -12.46 8.97 -4.70
N TYR A 91 -12.77 8.59 -3.47
CA TYR A 91 -12.83 7.18 -3.08
C TYR A 91 -13.83 6.40 -3.95
N ASP A 92 -15.03 6.93 -4.11
CA ASP A 92 -16.03 6.29 -4.98
C ASP A 92 -15.74 6.54 -6.48
N LYS A 93 -15.46 7.77 -6.89
CA LYS A 93 -15.30 8.12 -8.32
C LYS A 93 -14.11 7.47 -9.00
N LEU A 94 -12.96 7.43 -8.29
CA LEU A 94 -11.70 6.91 -8.85
C LEU A 94 -11.53 5.44 -8.50
N THR A 95 -11.64 5.05 -7.22
CA THR A 95 -11.34 3.69 -6.81
C THR A 95 -12.46 2.72 -7.21
N VAL A 96 -13.72 3.02 -6.90
CA VAL A 96 -14.84 2.09 -7.16
C VAL A 96 -15.30 2.18 -8.61
N GLU A 97 -15.80 3.36 -9.03
CA GLU A 97 -16.32 3.55 -10.36
C GLU A 97 -15.23 3.51 -11.45
N GLY A 98 -13.99 3.93 -11.09
CA GLY A 98 -12.85 3.77 -11.98
C GLY A 98 -12.54 2.30 -12.27
N THR A 99 -12.55 1.44 -11.25
CA THR A 99 -12.39 -0.02 -11.42
C THR A 99 -13.52 -0.59 -12.29
N ARG A 100 -14.78 -0.18 -12.07
CA ARG A 100 -15.92 -0.63 -12.87
C ARG A 100 -15.78 -0.23 -14.33
N ARG A 101 -15.44 1.05 -14.61
CA ARG A 101 -15.22 1.53 -15.98
C ARG A 101 -14.13 0.74 -16.68
N LEU A 102 -12.97 0.59 -16.03
CA LEU A 102 -11.86 -0.18 -16.59
C LEU A 102 -12.30 -1.60 -16.95
N LEU A 103 -12.94 -2.29 -16.03
CA LEU A 103 -13.43 -3.66 -16.23
C LEU A 103 -14.45 -3.75 -17.38
N THR A 104 -15.37 -2.78 -17.46
CA THR A 104 -16.37 -2.70 -18.55
C THR A 104 -15.71 -2.56 -19.91
N HIS A 105 -14.73 -1.68 -20.06
CA HIS A 105 -14.01 -1.50 -21.33
C HIS A 105 -13.14 -2.73 -21.68
N LEU A 106 -12.49 -3.32 -20.69
CA LEU A 106 -11.68 -4.53 -20.91
C LEU A 106 -12.55 -5.70 -21.39
N ASN A 107 -13.67 -5.96 -20.73
CA ASN A 107 -14.60 -7.02 -21.14
C ASN A 107 -15.15 -6.84 -22.56
N ARG A 108 -15.30 -5.60 -23.02
CA ARG A 108 -15.84 -5.31 -24.37
C ARG A 108 -14.79 -5.34 -25.47
N HIS A 109 -13.55 -4.98 -25.17
CA HIS A 109 -12.58 -4.63 -26.20
C HIS A 109 -11.27 -5.39 -26.15
N PHE A 110 -11.01 -6.16 -25.08
CA PHE A 110 -9.77 -6.90 -24.88
C PHE A 110 -10.02 -8.36 -24.52
N VAL A 111 -9.03 -9.17 -24.81
CA VAL A 111 -8.87 -10.53 -24.25
C VAL A 111 -7.79 -10.43 -23.19
N VAL A 112 -8.17 -10.56 -21.92
CA VAL A 112 -7.27 -10.42 -20.77
C VAL A 112 -7.07 -11.78 -20.13
N GLU A 113 -5.82 -12.25 -20.05
CA GLU A 113 -5.50 -13.54 -19.43
C GLU A 113 -5.54 -13.48 -17.90
N GLN A 114 -5.20 -12.33 -17.31
CA GLN A 114 -5.23 -12.13 -15.86
C GLN A 114 -5.42 -10.66 -15.49
N PHE A 115 -6.37 -10.36 -14.60
CA PHE A 115 -6.51 -9.07 -13.94
C PHE A 115 -5.98 -9.17 -12.52
N VAL A 116 -5.07 -8.27 -12.12
CA VAL A 116 -4.49 -8.22 -10.78
C VAL A 116 -4.86 -6.89 -10.13
N PHE A 117 -5.60 -6.96 -9.04
CA PHE A 117 -6.05 -5.79 -8.29
C PHE A 117 -5.26 -5.61 -6.99
N SER A 118 -4.73 -4.41 -6.78
CA SER A 118 -4.12 -4.03 -5.50
C SER A 118 -5.20 -3.62 -4.51
N SER A 119 -5.61 -4.55 -3.66
CA SER A 119 -6.42 -4.26 -2.48
C SER A 119 -5.53 -3.99 -1.27
N SER A 120 -6.10 -3.89 -0.10
CA SER A 120 -5.39 -3.60 1.14
C SER A 120 -5.73 -4.62 2.23
N LEU A 121 -4.77 -4.95 3.08
CA LEU A 121 -5.02 -5.74 4.28
C LEU A 121 -5.95 -5.01 5.27
N LEU A 122 -6.02 -3.69 5.19
CA LEU A 122 -6.92 -2.87 6.02
C LEU A 122 -8.41 -3.12 5.77
N VAL A 123 -8.77 -3.89 4.73
CA VAL A 123 -10.15 -4.37 4.53
C VAL A 123 -10.53 -5.48 5.49
N MET A 124 -9.56 -6.12 6.15
CA MET A 124 -9.79 -7.20 7.09
C MET A 124 -10.20 -6.67 8.46
N LYS A 125 -11.06 -7.39 9.15
CA LYS A 125 -11.33 -7.13 10.56
C LYS A 125 -10.08 -7.44 11.39
N PRO A 126 -9.66 -6.52 12.29
CA PRO A 126 -8.59 -6.83 13.24
C PRO A 126 -8.91 -8.10 14.05
N ALA A 127 -7.89 -8.87 14.37
CA ALA A 127 -8.03 -10.10 15.12
C ALA A 127 -8.11 -9.86 16.63
N GLU A 128 -8.84 -10.72 17.33
CA GLU A 128 -8.75 -10.81 18.78
C GLU A 128 -7.47 -11.56 19.19
N PRO A 129 -7.01 -11.40 20.45
CA PRO A 129 -5.82 -12.09 20.92
C PRO A 129 -5.91 -13.60 20.76
N GLY A 130 -4.94 -14.18 20.05
CA GLY A 130 -4.88 -15.63 19.78
C GLY A 130 -5.50 -16.06 18.46
N ASP A 131 -6.24 -15.19 17.77
CA ASP A 131 -6.77 -15.48 16.44
C ASP A 131 -5.74 -15.11 15.35
N THR A 132 -5.94 -15.69 14.16
CA THR A 132 -5.10 -15.40 12.97
C THR A 132 -5.99 -15.08 11.79
N ILE A 133 -5.62 -14.08 11.02
CA ILE A 133 -6.34 -13.61 9.83
C ILE A 133 -5.92 -14.46 8.61
N MET A 134 -6.92 -15.01 7.94
CA MET A 134 -6.81 -15.70 6.66
C MET A 134 -7.69 -14.99 5.62
N GLU A 135 -7.59 -15.37 4.35
CA GLU A 135 -8.39 -14.77 3.27
C GLU A 135 -9.91 -14.93 3.49
N SER A 136 -10.32 -15.98 4.21
CA SER A 136 -11.72 -16.26 4.58
C SER A 136 -12.19 -15.56 5.86
N SER A 137 -11.31 -14.88 6.57
CA SER A 137 -11.66 -14.12 7.79
C SER A 137 -12.58 -12.95 7.46
N PRO A 138 -13.40 -12.48 8.42
CA PRO A 138 -14.31 -11.37 8.19
C PRO A 138 -13.59 -10.11 7.72
N THR A 139 -14.25 -9.34 6.86
CA THR A 139 -13.83 -8.00 6.45
C THR A 139 -14.59 -6.95 7.25
N GLU A 140 -13.91 -5.84 7.58
CA GLU A 140 -14.49 -4.72 8.29
C GLU A 140 -13.73 -3.44 7.91
N ALA A 141 -14.37 -2.55 7.16
CA ALA A 141 -13.80 -1.26 6.82
C ALA A 141 -14.27 -0.23 7.84
N THR A 142 -13.32 0.50 8.44
CA THR A 142 -13.61 1.49 9.50
C THR A 142 -13.45 2.92 9.05
N TRP A 143 -12.96 3.14 7.81
CA TRP A 143 -12.78 4.46 7.18
C TRP A 143 -12.78 4.34 5.65
N ASP A 144 -12.85 5.48 4.96
CA ASP A 144 -13.20 5.56 3.53
C ASP A 144 -12.27 4.77 2.61
N TYR A 145 -10.95 4.74 2.89
CA TYR A 145 -10.01 4.02 2.04
C TYR A 145 -10.26 2.50 2.00
N PRO A 146 -10.23 1.75 3.13
CA PRO A 146 -10.54 0.32 3.10
C PRO A 146 -11.98 0.05 2.62
N GLU A 147 -12.93 0.93 2.92
CA GLU A 147 -14.30 0.82 2.41
C GLU A 147 -14.34 0.88 0.88
N SER A 148 -13.62 1.84 0.27
CA SER A 148 -13.52 1.94 -1.18
C SER A 148 -12.86 0.71 -1.82
N LYS A 149 -11.85 0.14 -1.16
CA LYS A 149 -11.22 -1.10 -1.62
C LYS A 149 -12.17 -2.29 -1.56
N LEU A 150 -12.95 -2.45 -0.48
CA LEU A 150 -13.97 -3.49 -0.39
C LEU A 150 -15.07 -3.34 -1.45
N LYS A 151 -15.56 -2.12 -1.69
CA LYS A 151 -16.52 -1.85 -2.76
C LYS A 151 -15.95 -2.22 -4.14
N ALA A 152 -14.66 -1.91 -4.39
CA ALA A 152 -13.99 -2.28 -5.62
C ALA A 152 -13.78 -3.80 -5.76
N GLU A 153 -13.45 -4.51 -4.67
CA GLU A 153 -13.43 -5.99 -4.66
C GLU A 153 -14.80 -6.57 -5.02
N GLU A 154 -15.89 -5.99 -4.52
CA GLU A 154 -17.24 -6.43 -4.82
C GLU A 154 -17.60 -6.20 -6.30
N VAL A 155 -17.23 -5.03 -6.88
CA VAL A 155 -17.36 -4.77 -8.32
C VAL A 155 -16.63 -5.83 -9.13
N LEU A 156 -15.38 -6.12 -8.79
CA LEU A 156 -14.60 -7.16 -9.46
C LEU A 156 -15.26 -8.53 -9.35
N ARG A 157 -15.74 -8.90 -8.17
CA ARG A 157 -16.38 -10.20 -7.94
C ARG A 157 -17.67 -10.38 -8.74
N GLN A 158 -18.44 -9.32 -8.93
CA GLN A 158 -19.72 -9.36 -9.64
C GLN A 158 -19.59 -9.15 -11.14
N GLU A 159 -18.63 -8.35 -11.59
CA GLU A 159 -18.64 -7.79 -12.95
C GLU A 159 -17.40 -8.22 -13.79
N HIS A 160 -16.49 -9.10 -13.27
CA HIS A 160 -15.30 -9.50 -14.04
C HIS A 160 -15.59 -10.27 -15.33
N GLY A 161 -16.80 -10.80 -15.48
CA GLY A 161 -17.19 -11.56 -16.69
C GLY A 161 -16.33 -12.81 -16.87
N SER A 162 -15.63 -12.91 -18.00
CA SER A 162 -14.70 -14.01 -18.30
C SER A 162 -13.26 -13.73 -17.92
N ILE A 163 -12.94 -12.54 -17.42
CA ILE A 163 -11.57 -12.16 -17.04
C ILE A 163 -11.22 -12.78 -15.70
N PRO A 164 -10.18 -13.63 -15.59
CA PRO A 164 -9.72 -14.14 -14.31
C PRO A 164 -9.15 -13.00 -13.45
N VAL A 165 -9.53 -12.95 -12.17
CA VAL A 165 -9.15 -11.88 -11.23
C VAL A 165 -8.34 -12.44 -10.07
N VAL A 166 -7.26 -11.76 -9.72
CA VAL A 166 -6.54 -11.92 -8.45
C VAL A 166 -6.60 -10.63 -7.67
N VAL A 167 -7.12 -10.70 -6.47
CA VAL A 167 -7.15 -9.61 -5.50
C VAL A 167 -6.00 -9.82 -4.52
N LEU A 168 -5.04 -8.91 -4.51
CA LEU A 168 -3.93 -8.90 -3.56
C LEU A 168 -4.28 -7.94 -2.41
N ARG A 169 -4.59 -8.47 -1.22
CA ARG A 169 -4.78 -7.68 0.01
C ARG A 169 -3.43 -7.42 0.63
N ILE A 170 -2.86 -6.27 0.31
CA ILE A 170 -1.46 -5.90 0.57
C ILE A 170 -1.36 -5.23 1.94
N ALA A 171 -0.39 -5.67 2.75
CA ALA A 171 -0.01 -5.04 4.01
C ALA A 171 0.69 -3.68 3.80
N GLY A 172 1.06 -3.01 4.87
CA GLY A 172 1.83 -1.77 4.81
C GLY A 172 3.14 -1.99 4.04
N VAL A 173 3.38 -1.21 2.99
CA VAL A 173 4.59 -1.35 2.16
C VAL A 173 5.72 -0.52 2.76
N TYR A 174 6.94 -1.04 2.73
CA TYR A 174 8.16 -0.36 3.15
C TYR A 174 9.35 -0.78 2.30
N ASP A 175 10.44 -0.02 2.37
CA ASP A 175 11.76 -0.33 1.84
C ASP A 175 12.85 0.30 2.71
N GLU A 176 14.11 0.22 2.31
CA GLU A 176 15.25 0.79 3.05
C GLU A 176 15.25 2.32 3.11
N ASP A 177 14.55 3.00 2.20
CA ASP A 177 14.34 4.45 2.21
C ASP A 177 13.14 4.85 3.08
N CYS A 178 12.48 3.85 3.72
CA CYS A 178 11.33 4.01 4.59
C CYS A 178 10.11 4.64 3.89
N HIS A 179 9.80 4.20 2.64
CA HIS A 179 8.58 4.65 1.95
C HIS A 179 7.31 4.09 2.61
N SER A 180 7.19 4.31 3.93
CA SER A 180 6.05 3.93 4.77
C SER A 180 5.73 5.05 5.73
N ILE A 181 4.66 5.79 5.49
CA ILE A 181 4.29 6.94 6.31
C ILE A 181 4.20 6.59 7.81
N PRO A 182 3.55 5.51 8.26
CA PRO A 182 3.49 5.18 9.68
C PRO A 182 4.87 4.92 10.31
N ILE A 183 5.73 4.17 9.61
CA ILE A 183 7.07 3.86 10.11
C ILE A 183 7.93 5.12 10.11
N ALA A 184 7.91 5.92 9.06
CA ALA A 184 8.68 7.16 8.95
C ALA A 184 8.29 8.15 10.05
N GLN A 185 7.01 8.31 10.32
CA GLN A 185 6.49 9.15 11.41
C GLN A 185 6.95 8.65 12.79
N GLN A 186 7.00 7.33 12.99
CA GLN A 186 7.49 6.78 14.26
C GLN A 186 8.98 6.97 14.43
N ILE A 187 9.77 6.71 13.37
CA ILE A 187 11.22 6.94 13.36
C ILE A 187 11.53 8.42 13.65
N SER A 188 10.86 9.36 12.95
CA SER A 188 11.12 10.80 13.12
C SER A 188 10.83 11.27 14.55
N ARG A 189 9.69 10.85 15.13
CA ARG A 189 9.32 11.22 16.50
C ARG A 189 10.32 10.73 17.55
N ILE A 190 10.84 9.50 17.38
CA ILE A 190 11.86 8.95 18.28
C ILE A 190 13.21 9.66 18.03
N TYR A 191 13.60 9.85 16.77
CA TYR A 191 14.83 10.55 16.42
C TYR A 191 14.90 11.97 17.00
N GLU A 192 13.81 12.71 16.91
CA GLU A 192 13.66 14.09 17.41
C GLU A 192 13.32 14.16 18.92
N LYS A 193 13.09 13.01 19.58
CA LYS A 193 12.66 12.93 21.00
C LYS A 193 11.39 13.71 21.28
N LYS A 194 10.45 13.72 20.31
CA LYS A 194 9.16 14.38 20.47
C LYS A 194 8.39 13.79 21.65
N LEU A 195 7.67 14.63 22.39
CA LEU A 195 6.96 14.23 23.62
C LEU A 195 5.98 13.08 23.35
N GLU A 196 5.28 13.11 22.23
CA GLU A 196 4.33 12.06 21.85
C GLU A 196 4.97 10.70 21.59
N SER A 197 6.29 10.63 21.32
CA SER A 197 7.01 9.37 21.15
C SER A 197 7.12 8.54 22.44
N TYR A 198 6.95 9.17 23.59
CA TYR A 198 7.00 8.52 24.90
C TYR A 198 5.66 7.90 25.32
N PHE A 199 4.59 8.14 24.58
CA PHE A 199 3.25 7.65 24.91
C PHE A 199 2.70 6.76 23.82
N PHE A 200 2.10 5.62 24.22
CA PHE A 200 1.42 4.74 23.30
C PHE A 200 -0.03 4.50 23.75
N PRO A 201 -1.03 4.75 22.88
CA PRO A 201 -2.43 4.51 23.20
C PRO A 201 -2.79 3.03 23.03
N GLY A 202 -3.16 2.36 24.10
CA GLY A 202 -3.62 0.97 24.08
C GLY A 202 -2.53 -0.06 24.35
N ASP A 203 -2.61 -1.21 23.69
CA ASP A 203 -1.74 -2.38 23.91
C ASP A 203 -0.55 -2.41 22.94
N ALA A 204 0.63 -2.05 23.42
CA ALA A 204 1.85 -2.04 22.62
C ALA A 204 2.41 -3.43 22.26
N SER A 205 1.86 -4.53 22.80
CA SER A 205 2.23 -5.89 22.40
C SER A 205 1.60 -6.32 21.07
N ARG A 206 0.65 -5.52 20.57
CA ARG A 206 0.00 -5.71 19.28
C ARG A 206 0.83 -5.10 18.15
N GLY A 207 0.55 -5.46 16.92
CA GLY A 207 1.27 -4.92 15.75
C GLY A 207 0.51 -5.13 14.45
N GLN A 208 0.99 -4.48 13.41
CA GLN A 208 0.49 -4.61 12.04
C GLN A 208 1.54 -5.29 11.17
N PRO A 209 1.14 -6.11 10.22
CA PRO A 209 2.06 -6.70 9.27
C PRO A 209 2.46 -5.67 8.20
N PHE A 210 3.63 -5.87 7.67
CA PHE A 210 4.18 -5.12 6.56
C PHE A 210 4.61 -6.07 5.44
N VAL A 211 5.03 -5.52 4.33
CA VAL A 211 5.67 -6.24 3.23
C VAL A 211 6.72 -5.35 2.58
N HIS A 212 7.90 -5.91 2.37
CA HIS A 212 8.97 -5.20 1.67
C HIS A 212 8.59 -4.95 0.21
N LEU A 213 8.94 -3.78 -0.32
CA LEU A 213 8.60 -3.39 -1.69
C LEU A 213 9.11 -4.39 -2.75
N ASP A 214 10.32 -4.93 -2.59
CA ASP A 214 10.87 -5.91 -3.53
C ASP A 214 10.13 -7.26 -3.47
N ASP A 215 9.69 -7.68 -2.28
CA ASP A 215 8.85 -8.88 -2.13
C ASP A 215 7.47 -8.67 -2.73
N LEU A 216 6.90 -7.48 -2.57
CA LEU A 216 5.63 -7.11 -3.22
C LEU A 216 5.76 -7.12 -4.75
N VAL A 217 6.82 -6.54 -5.30
CA VAL A 217 7.11 -6.58 -6.75
C VAL A 217 7.20 -8.02 -7.24
N ASN A 218 7.91 -8.87 -6.50
CA ASN A 218 8.02 -10.30 -6.81
C ASN A 218 6.65 -11.00 -6.77
N CYS A 219 5.76 -10.61 -5.84
CA CYS A 219 4.40 -11.14 -5.76
C CYS A 219 3.60 -10.84 -7.04
N PHE A 220 3.63 -9.61 -7.54
CA PHE A 220 2.98 -9.25 -8.80
C PHE A 220 3.55 -10.02 -10.00
N VAL A 221 4.87 -10.16 -10.06
CA VAL A 221 5.54 -10.94 -11.11
C VAL A 221 5.08 -12.40 -11.08
N LYS A 222 5.09 -13.04 -9.90
CA LYS A 222 4.65 -14.43 -9.74
C LYS A 222 3.15 -14.59 -10.05
N THR A 223 2.33 -13.62 -9.72
CA THR A 223 0.90 -13.63 -10.06
C THR A 223 0.69 -13.69 -11.57
N LEU A 224 1.42 -12.86 -12.33
CA LEU A 224 1.37 -12.92 -13.80
C LEU A 224 1.96 -14.20 -14.37
N ASP A 225 2.99 -14.76 -13.75
CA ASP A 225 3.59 -16.03 -14.20
C ASP A 225 2.66 -17.22 -14.00
N ARG A 226 1.73 -17.13 -13.02
CA ARG A 226 0.73 -18.14 -12.73
C ARG A 226 -0.58 -17.98 -13.51
N ARG A 227 -0.70 -16.94 -14.37
CA ARG A 227 -1.90 -16.74 -15.20
C ARG A 227 -2.23 -18.02 -16.00
N GLY A 228 -3.51 -18.29 -16.16
CA GLY A 228 -3.99 -19.53 -16.76
C GLY A 228 -3.91 -20.78 -15.86
N GLN A 229 -3.33 -20.67 -14.66
CA GLN A 229 -3.30 -21.73 -13.64
C GLN A 229 -4.13 -21.36 -12.41
N LEU A 230 -4.58 -20.11 -12.32
CA LEU A 230 -5.36 -19.58 -11.22
C LEU A 230 -6.86 -19.75 -11.48
N GLY A 231 -7.63 -19.77 -10.39
CA GLY A 231 -9.09 -19.79 -10.46
C GLY A 231 -9.67 -18.50 -11.09
N PRO A 232 -10.97 -18.50 -11.38
CA PRO A 232 -11.61 -17.33 -11.99
C PRO A 232 -11.61 -16.09 -11.06
N TYR A 233 -11.56 -16.29 -9.75
CA TYR A 233 -11.46 -15.23 -8.77
C TYR A 233 -10.68 -15.73 -7.54
N GLU A 234 -9.55 -15.13 -7.30
CA GLU A 234 -8.65 -15.48 -6.20
C GLU A 234 -8.42 -14.26 -5.29
N VAL A 235 -8.41 -14.50 -3.99
CA VAL A 235 -8.00 -13.50 -2.99
C VAL A 235 -6.77 -14.02 -2.28
N VAL A 236 -5.76 -13.17 -2.10
CA VAL A 236 -4.48 -13.53 -1.48
C VAL A 236 -4.02 -12.44 -0.53
N LEU A 237 -3.66 -12.82 0.70
CA LEU A 237 -3.00 -11.92 1.66
C LEU A 237 -1.52 -11.79 1.30
N VAL A 238 -1.02 -10.56 1.23
CA VAL A 238 0.38 -10.26 0.87
C VAL A 238 1.03 -9.49 2.02
N ALA A 239 1.76 -10.20 2.87
CA ALA A 239 2.36 -9.68 4.08
C ALA A 239 3.52 -10.55 4.55
N GLU A 240 4.35 -10.00 5.43
CA GLU A 240 5.25 -10.78 6.26
C GLU A 240 4.45 -11.47 7.38
N PRO A 241 4.70 -12.75 7.67
CA PRO A 241 4.07 -13.43 8.81
C PRO A 241 4.67 -13.03 10.15
N ASP A 242 5.91 -12.48 10.15
CA ASP A 242 6.61 -12.00 11.35
C ASP A 242 6.18 -10.56 11.66
N ILE A 243 5.33 -10.41 12.68
CA ILE A 243 4.82 -9.11 13.08
C ILE A 243 5.73 -8.51 14.15
N VAL A 244 6.25 -7.33 13.86
CA VAL A 244 6.93 -6.50 14.86
C VAL A 244 5.86 -5.76 15.66
N SER A 245 5.79 -6.01 16.98
CA SER A 245 4.87 -5.28 17.85
C SER A 245 5.27 -3.80 17.96
N TYR A 246 4.31 -2.96 18.32
CA TYR A 246 4.59 -1.53 18.51
C TYR A 246 5.65 -1.29 19.59
N GLY A 247 5.62 -2.08 20.68
CA GLY A 247 6.62 -2.01 21.75
C GLY A 247 8.01 -2.41 21.25
N GLU A 248 8.12 -3.55 20.55
CA GLU A 248 9.39 -3.99 19.96
C GLU A 248 9.95 -2.96 18.98
N MET A 249 9.10 -2.36 18.13
CA MET A 249 9.52 -1.32 17.20
C MET A 249 10.05 -0.09 17.95
N GLN A 250 9.35 0.38 18.99
CA GLN A 250 9.81 1.48 19.84
C GLN A 250 11.17 1.19 20.48
N ASP A 251 11.31 0.03 21.12
CA ASP A 251 12.55 -0.38 21.78
C ASP A 251 13.71 -0.47 20.79
N ARG A 252 13.47 -1.11 19.65
CA ARG A 252 14.49 -1.26 18.61
C ARG A 252 14.93 0.08 18.02
N LEU A 253 14.00 0.97 17.75
CA LEU A 253 14.32 2.32 17.25
C LEU A 253 15.07 3.13 18.30
N GLY A 254 14.70 3.03 19.58
CA GLY A 254 15.43 3.64 20.69
C GLY A 254 16.89 3.17 20.76
N GLU A 255 17.12 1.84 20.67
CA GLU A 255 18.46 1.25 20.65
C GLU A 255 19.29 1.75 19.45
N LEU A 256 18.70 1.76 18.24
CA LEU A 256 19.39 2.15 17.00
C LEU A 256 19.71 3.65 16.95
N LEU A 257 18.83 4.49 17.46
CA LEU A 257 18.95 5.95 17.35
C LEU A 257 19.65 6.59 18.57
N HIS A 258 19.47 6.00 19.76
CA HIS A 258 19.92 6.60 21.03
C HIS A 258 20.72 5.64 21.92
N GLY A 259 20.92 4.38 21.52
CA GLY A 259 21.73 3.40 22.26
C GLY A 259 21.04 2.78 23.48
N SER A 260 19.74 2.94 23.65
CA SER A 260 18.94 2.36 24.74
C SER A 260 17.49 2.15 24.32
N GLN A 261 16.82 1.22 24.98
CA GLN A 261 15.37 1.01 24.77
C GLN A 261 14.61 2.30 24.99
N TRP A 262 13.54 2.51 24.20
CA TRP A 262 12.76 3.73 24.28
C TRP A 262 11.75 3.67 25.43
N PRO A 263 11.75 4.65 26.36
CA PRO A 263 10.85 4.62 27.50
C PRO A 263 9.40 4.91 27.04
N THR A 264 8.62 3.85 26.87
CA THR A 264 7.23 3.95 26.38
C THR A 264 6.24 3.78 27.52
N VAL A 265 5.40 4.80 27.73
CA VAL A 265 4.32 4.80 28.71
C VAL A 265 3.00 4.49 28.00
N ARG A 266 2.31 3.43 28.42
CA ARG A 266 0.98 3.10 27.90
C ARG A 266 -0.06 4.02 28.50
N ILE A 267 -0.91 4.60 27.67
CA ILE A 267 -2.01 5.49 28.10
C ILE A 267 -3.35 4.97 27.59
N PRO A 268 -4.46 5.20 28.32
CA PRO A 268 -5.78 4.89 27.82
C PRO A 268 -6.10 5.67 26.53
N LYS A 269 -6.73 5.01 25.55
CA LYS A 269 -7.12 5.64 24.26
C LYS A 269 -7.96 6.92 24.43
N VAL A 270 -8.81 6.98 25.47
CA VAL A 270 -9.62 8.18 25.76
C VAL A 270 -8.74 9.39 26.04
N LEU A 271 -7.65 9.23 26.81
CA LEU A 271 -6.70 10.31 27.10
C LEU A 271 -5.90 10.69 25.84
N ALA A 272 -5.48 9.70 25.07
CA ALA A 272 -4.77 9.95 23.81
C ALA A 272 -5.65 10.69 22.78
N LYS A 273 -6.92 10.34 22.66
CA LYS A 273 -7.88 11.06 21.80
C LYS A 273 -8.05 12.52 22.21
N ALA A 274 -8.17 12.78 23.51
CA ALA A 274 -8.26 14.15 24.01
C ALA A 274 -6.99 14.95 23.66
N GLY A 275 -5.81 14.35 23.81
CA GLY A 275 -4.52 14.95 23.43
C GLY A 275 -4.43 15.22 21.92
N ALA A 276 -4.77 14.23 21.09
CA ALA A 276 -4.78 14.36 19.64
C ALA A 276 -5.75 15.45 19.16
N TRP A 277 -6.95 15.53 19.77
CA TRP A 277 -7.92 16.59 19.47
C TRP A 277 -7.38 17.98 19.80
N VAL A 278 -6.72 18.15 20.95
CA VAL A 278 -6.10 19.43 21.31
C VAL A 278 -4.99 19.81 20.34
N GLN A 279 -4.11 18.87 20.00
CA GLN A 279 -3.04 19.12 19.01
C GLN A 279 -3.61 19.49 17.64
N ASP A 280 -4.62 18.77 17.17
CA ASP A 280 -5.27 19.02 15.87
C ASP A 280 -5.92 20.41 15.82
N LYS A 281 -6.49 20.88 16.94
CA LYS A 281 -7.07 22.22 17.06
C LYS A 281 -6.03 23.34 17.15
N LEU A 282 -4.84 23.05 17.67
CA LEU A 282 -3.75 24.01 17.80
C LEU A 282 -2.79 24.01 16.60
N ALA A 283 -2.89 23.00 15.74
CA ALA A 283 -2.10 22.90 14.51
C ALA A 283 -2.42 24.05 13.56
N SER A 284 -1.40 24.59 12.91
CA SER A 284 -1.57 25.53 11.80
C SER A 284 -1.88 24.79 10.49
N GLU A 285 -2.45 25.50 9.51
CA GLU A 285 -2.65 24.96 8.17
C GLU A 285 -1.33 24.54 7.49
N ASP A 286 -0.22 25.18 7.88
CA ASP A 286 1.11 24.90 7.34
C ASP A 286 1.78 23.67 7.99
N GLU A 287 1.34 23.26 9.21
CA GLU A 287 1.86 22.09 9.92
C GLU A 287 0.72 21.25 10.50
N PRO A 288 0.00 20.49 9.68
CA PRO A 288 -1.06 19.62 10.16
C PRO A 288 -0.51 18.48 11.02
N THR A 289 -1.19 18.18 12.14
CA THR A 289 -0.81 17.02 12.96
C THR A 289 -1.05 15.72 12.18
N PHE A 290 -0.08 14.81 12.22
CA PHE A 290 -0.24 13.48 11.61
C PHE A 290 -1.24 12.62 12.40
N ILE A 291 -1.18 12.65 13.75
CA ILE A 291 -2.06 11.82 14.59
C ILE A 291 -3.44 12.46 14.67
N LYS A 292 -4.40 11.86 13.97
CA LYS A 292 -5.80 12.26 14.04
C LYS A 292 -6.55 11.48 15.13
N PRO A 293 -7.61 12.03 15.75
CA PRO A 293 -8.38 11.33 16.79
C PRO A 293 -8.90 9.94 16.37
N TRP A 294 -9.30 9.75 15.11
CA TRP A 294 -9.76 8.47 14.58
C TRP A 294 -8.65 7.43 14.52
N MET A 295 -7.39 7.84 14.27
CA MET A 295 -6.24 6.92 14.22
C MET A 295 -5.96 6.29 15.60
N VAL A 296 -6.30 6.99 16.68
CA VAL A 296 -6.13 6.47 18.05
C VAL A 296 -6.99 5.22 18.28
N ASP A 297 -8.16 5.11 17.66
CA ASP A 297 -8.98 3.89 17.76
C ASP A 297 -8.29 2.67 17.16
N LEU A 298 -7.51 2.88 16.12
CA LEU A 298 -6.79 1.84 15.38
C LEU A 298 -5.35 1.64 15.87
N ALA A 299 -4.88 2.45 16.83
CA ALA A 299 -3.47 2.47 17.23
C ALA A 299 -2.94 1.11 17.72
N ASP A 300 -3.78 0.30 18.36
CA ASP A 300 -3.46 -1.07 18.79
C ASP A 300 -4.24 -2.14 18.01
N ALA A 301 -4.69 -1.84 16.79
CA ALA A 301 -5.26 -2.85 15.92
C ALA A 301 -4.22 -3.95 15.63
N HIS A 302 -4.67 -5.21 15.66
CA HIS A 302 -3.78 -6.37 15.53
C HIS A 302 -4.18 -7.22 14.32
N TYR A 303 -3.21 -7.45 13.43
CA TYR A 303 -3.44 -8.19 12.20
C TYR A 303 -2.45 -9.35 12.04
N PRO A 304 -2.51 -10.39 12.88
CA PRO A 304 -1.68 -11.58 12.72
C PRO A 304 -2.17 -12.37 11.52
N VAL A 305 -1.37 -12.43 10.46
CA VAL A 305 -1.76 -13.00 9.18
C VAL A 305 -1.11 -14.36 8.93
N GLN A 306 -1.87 -15.23 8.27
CA GLN A 306 -1.35 -16.47 7.69
C GLN A 306 -1.25 -16.31 6.17
N VAL A 307 -0.04 -16.45 5.63
CA VAL A 307 0.25 -16.22 4.20
C VAL A 307 0.43 -17.53 3.40
N ASP A 308 -0.01 -18.65 3.94
CA ASP A 308 0.14 -19.96 3.31
C ASP A 308 -0.53 -20.06 1.94
N ARG A 309 -1.67 -19.35 1.76
CA ARG A 309 -2.35 -19.30 0.47
C ARG A 309 -1.48 -18.65 -0.61
N ALA A 310 -0.77 -17.58 -0.30
CA ALA A 310 0.16 -16.95 -1.24
C ALA A 310 1.24 -17.94 -1.70
N ARG A 311 1.76 -18.77 -0.79
CA ARG A 311 2.72 -19.83 -1.12
C ARG A 311 2.09 -20.91 -2.01
N GLN A 312 0.88 -21.38 -1.66
CA GLN A 312 0.21 -22.45 -2.38
C GLN A 312 -0.24 -22.02 -3.79
N VAL A 313 -0.85 -20.85 -3.91
CA VAL A 313 -1.50 -20.38 -5.14
C VAL A 313 -0.50 -19.70 -6.06
N LEU A 314 0.37 -18.83 -5.53
CA LEU A 314 1.32 -18.05 -6.31
C LEU A 314 2.76 -18.62 -6.28
N GLY A 315 3.08 -19.52 -5.35
CA GLY A 315 4.45 -19.93 -5.07
C GLY A 315 5.28 -18.77 -4.51
N TRP A 316 4.62 -17.83 -3.81
CA TRP A 316 5.25 -16.64 -3.25
C TRP A 316 5.38 -16.74 -1.74
N GLU A 317 6.50 -16.26 -1.24
CA GLU A 317 6.75 -15.98 0.18
C GLU A 317 7.66 -14.76 0.30
N PRO A 318 7.54 -13.95 1.36
CA PRO A 318 8.43 -12.82 1.59
C PRO A 318 9.82 -13.31 2.02
N HIS A 319 10.85 -12.58 1.59
CA HIS A 319 12.25 -12.84 1.93
C HIS A 319 12.82 -11.80 2.89
N HIS A 320 12.30 -10.58 2.85
CA HIS A 320 12.69 -9.50 3.75
C HIS A 320 11.85 -9.53 5.03
N ARG A 321 12.40 -8.91 6.08
CA ARG A 321 11.72 -8.71 7.35
C ARG A 321 11.89 -7.27 7.81
N LEU A 322 10.82 -6.65 8.23
CA LEU A 322 10.86 -5.29 8.76
C LEU A 322 11.89 -5.16 9.89
N ARG A 323 11.92 -6.14 10.79
CA ARG A 323 12.85 -6.21 11.91
C ARG A 323 14.31 -6.01 11.50
N ASP A 324 14.71 -6.62 10.39
CA ASP A 324 16.07 -6.56 9.88
C ASP A 324 16.34 -5.27 9.09
N THR A 325 15.31 -4.71 8.45
CA THR A 325 15.42 -3.50 7.62
C THR A 325 15.44 -2.20 8.44
N LEU A 326 14.91 -2.20 9.66
CA LEU A 326 14.95 -1.03 10.56
C LEU A 326 16.36 -0.46 10.75
N ASP A 327 17.38 -1.32 10.78
CA ASP A 327 18.79 -0.91 10.88
C ASP A 327 19.22 -0.04 9.71
N GLU A 328 18.83 -0.42 8.50
CA GLU A 328 19.22 0.34 7.30
C GLU A 328 18.41 1.63 7.19
N MET A 329 17.12 1.61 7.51
CA MET A 329 16.28 2.81 7.53
C MET A 329 16.87 3.88 8.46
N THR A 330 17.25 3.49 9.69
CA THR A 330 17.82 4.40 10.68
C THR A 330 19.22 4.86 10.30
N ARG A 331 20.05 3.99 9.71
CA ARG A 331 21.37 4.39 9.18
C ARG A 331 21.26 5.40 8.05
N ARG A 332 20.29 5.27 7.14
CA ARG A 332 20.03 6.24 6.06
C ARG A 332 19.59 7.59 6.63
N LEU A 333 18.69 7.59 7.64
CA LEU A 333 18.33 8.79 8.36
C LEU A 333 19.55 9.46 8.98
N GLN A 334 20.35 8.74 9.76
CA GLN A 334 21.54 9.30 10.44
C GLN A 334 22.61 9.81 9.45
N ARG A 335 22.76 9.15 8.30
CA ARG A 335 23.75 9.56 7.26
C ARG A 335 23.35 10.85 6.55
N ASN A 336 22.07 11.02 6.21
CA ASN A 336 21.56 12.19 5.51
C ASN A 336 20.12 12.52 5.93
N PRO A 337 19.94 13.18 7.10
CA PRO A 337 18.61 13.48 7.60
C PRO A 337 17.76 14.29 6.60
N ALA A 338 18.33 15.34 6.01
CA ALA A 338 17.60 16.21 5.08
C ALA A 338 16.99 15.43 3.90
N GLN A 339 17.79 14.54 3.29
CA GLN A 339 17.31 13.69 2.19
C GLN A 339 16.26 12.70 2.67
N TRP A 340 16.47 12.09 3.84
CA TRP A 340 15.52 11.10 4.39
C TRP A 340 14.16 11.73 4.67
N TYR A 341 14.14 12.92 5.31
CA TYR A 341 12.90 13.66 5.57
C TYR A 341 12.19 14.04 4.25
N GLN A 342 12.94 14.55 3.27
CA GLN A 342 12.39 14.88 1.97
C GLN A 342 11.79 13.67 1.25
N THR A 343 12.49 12.52 1.27
CA THR A 343 12.02 11.26 0.66
C THR A 343 10.71 10.79 1.27
N ASN A 344 10.53 10.99 2.57
CA ASN A 344 9.34 10.56 3.32
C ASN A 344 8.27 11.65 3.46
N GLY A 345 8.43 12.80 2.78
CA GLY A 345 7.44 13.90 2.83
C GLY A 345 7.31 14.53 4.20
N LEU A 346 8.39 14.50 5.01
CA LEU A 346 8.42 15.04 6.36
C LEU A 346 9.24 16.34 6.42
N THR A 347 8.91 17.22 7.36
CA THR A 347 9.67 18.42 7.64
C THR A 347 10.89 18.07 8.51
N PRO A 348 12.12 18.35 8.07
CA PRO A 348 13.31 18.15 8.91
C PRO A 348 13.25 18.98 10.19
N PRO A 349 13.79 18.49 11.33
CA PRO A 349 13.92 19.31 12.52
C PRO A 349 14.77 20.55 12.23
N GLU A 350 14.41 21.66 12.86
CA GLU A 350 15.27 22.84 12.87
C GLU A 350 16.63 22.46 13.44
N LYS A 351 17.70 22.81 12.76
CA LYS A 351 19.04 22.59 13.31
C LYS A 351 19.16 23.47 14.55
N ASP A 352 19.38 22.83 15.70
CA ASP A 352 19.83 23.57 16.88
C ASP A 352 21.07 24.39 16.47
N SER A 353 20.89 25.70 16.44
CA SER A 353 21.90 26.70 16.07
C SER A 353 22.94 26.90 17.17
#